data_a45444b193b28b8a31a4798ac2ea10c5
#
_entry.id   a45444b193b28b8a31a4798ac2ea10c5
#
_cell.length_a   1.000
_cell.length_b   1.000
_cell.length_c   1.000
_cell.angle_alpha   90.00
_cell.angle_beta   90.00
_cell.angle_gamma   90.00
#
_symmetry.space_group_name_H-M   'P 1'
#
loop_
_entity.id
_entity.type
_entity.pdbx_description
1 polymer ?
#
loop_
_entity_poly.entity_id
_entity_poly.type
_entity_poly.pdbx_seq_one_letter_code
_entity_poly.pdbx_strand_id
1 'polypeptide(L)'
;MSEIRILGVLVAERSKAAVQVQEVLTKYGCTIKTRLGINELDMDNCDGCGLILLELMGDPEECMRLENELWAIDGTKVQKMVF
;
A
#
# COMPACT_ATOMS: atom_id res chain seq x y z
N MET A 1 4.01 9.13 -22.48
CA MET A 1 2.92 8.49 -21.92
C MET A 1 3.27 7.81 -20.66
N SER A 2 2.52 8.01 -19.68
CA SER A 2 2.88 7.51 -18.39
C SER A 2 2.36 6.12 -18.19
N GLU A 3 3.02 5.37 -17.36
CA GLU A 3 2.57 4.08 -16.95
C GLU A 3 1.46 4.25 -15.96
N ILE A 4 0.61 3.28 -15.90
CA ILE A 4 -0.33 3.15 -14.79
C ILE A 4 0.25 2.09 -13.87
N ARG A 5 0.45 2.45 -12.62
CA ARG A 5 1.07 1.56 -11.66
C ARG A 5 0.15 1.41 -10.46
N ILE A 6 -0.21 0.19 -10.18
CA ILE A 6 -1.13 -0.13 -9.08
C ILE A 6 -0.43 -1.07 -8.12
N LEU A 7 -0.47 -0.74 -6.85
CA LEU A 7 0.05 -1.61 -5.80
C LEU A 7 -1.10 -2.18 -4.99
N GLY A 8 -1.02 -3.46 -4.70
CA GLY A 8 -1.88 -4.05 -3.70
C GLY A 8 -1.05 -4.30 -2.46
N VAL A 9 -1.51 -3.81 -1.33
CA VAL A 9 -0.80 -3.93 -0.07
C VAL A 9 -1.67 -4.70 0.91
N LEU A 10 -1.25 -5.91 1.22
CA LEU A 10 -1.97 -6.72 2.20
C LEU A 10 -1.29 -6.56 3.54
N VAL A 11 -2.03 -6.08 4.52
CA VAL A 11 -1.52 -5.88 5.86
C VAL A 11 -2.01 -7.03 6.71
N ALA A 12 -1.12 -7.96 6.99
CA ALA A 12 -1.50 -9.20 7.65
C ALA A 12 -1.61 -9.06 9.15
N GLU A 13 -0.87 -8.15 9.74
CA GLU A 13 -0.98 -7.90 11.16
C GLU A 13 -1.24 -6.46 11.40
N ARG A 14 -2.41 -6.15 11.88
CA ARG A 14 -2.82 -4.78 11.91
C ARG A 14 -2.17 -3.89 12.92
N SER A 15 -1.79 -4.43 14.05
CA SER A 15 -1.43 -3.57 15.14
C SER A 15 -0.18 -2.75 14.88
N LYS A 16 0.91 -3.41 14.47
CA LYS A 16 2.11 -2.68 14.22
C LYS A 16 2.25 -2.27 12.78
N ALA A 17 1.95 -3.18 11.91
CA ALA A 17 2.14 -2.93 10.48
C ALA A 17 1.23 -1.83 9.98
N ALA A 18 0.03 -1.74 10.51
CA ALA A 18 -0.90 -0.73 10.03
C ALA A 18 -0.38 0.68 10.29
N VAL A 19 0.23 0.91 11.45
CA VAL A 19 0.79 2.22 11.75
C VAL A 19 1.92 2.53 10.81
N GLN A 20 2.81 1.56 10.58
CA GLN A 20 3.95 1.77 9.70
C GLN A 20 3.51 2.01 8.27
N VAL A 21 2.50 1.28 7.81
CA VAL A 21 1.96 1.48 6.46
C VAL A 21 1.40 2.89 6.34
N GLN A 22 0.65 3.36 7.33
CA GLN A 22 0.08 4.70 7.27
C GLN A 22 1.17 5.76 7.23
N GLU A 23 2.24 5.55 7.97
CA GLU A 23 3.35 6.50 7.94
C GLU A 23 3.98 6.59 6.57
N VAL A 24 4.18 5.45 5.93
CA VAL A 24 4.76 5.44 4.59
C VAL A 24 3.79 6.09 3.60
N LEU A 25 2.51 5.79 3.68
CA LEU A 25 1.53 6.38 2.76
C LEU A 25 1.46 7.90 2.93
N THR A 26 1.58 8.38 4.14
CA THR A 26 1.59 9.81 4.39
C THR A 26 2.85 10.45 3.81
N LYS A 27 3.99 9.80 3.98
CA LYS A 27 5.25 10.31 3.49
C LYS A 27 5.23 10.47 1.97
N TYR A 28 4.59 9.53 1.28
CA TYR A 28 4.54 9.55 -0.17
C TYR A 28 3.18 10.01 -0.71
N GLY A 29 2.48 10.82 0.04
CA GLY A 29 1.13 11.23 -0.35
C GLY A 29 1.06 11.89 -1.72
N CYS A 30 2.11 12.59 -2.14
CA CYS A 30 2.12 13.22 -3.45
C CYS A 30 2.30 12.24 -4.60
N THR A 31 2.68 11.01 -4.29
CA THR A 31 2.88 9.96 -5.29
C THR A 31 1.62 9.11 -5.44
N ILE A 32 0.68 9.24 -4.54
CA ILE A 32 -0.54 8.43 -4.54
C ILE A 32 -1.67 9.23 -5.15
N LYS A 33 -2.20 8.72 -6.26
CA LYS A 33 -3.32 9.36 -6.93
C LYS A 33 -4.64 8.89 -6.37
N THR A 34 -4.74 7.60 -6.10
CA THR A 34 -5.98 7.00 -5.62
C THR A 34 -5.63 5.98 -4.55
N ARG A 35 -6.42 5.95 -3.52
CA ARG A 35 -6.25 5.00 -2.43
C ARG A 35 -7.59 4.37 -2.14
N LEU A 36 -7.67 3.05 -2.15
CA LEU A 36 -8.90 2.34 -1.92
C LEU A 36 -8.67 1.22 -0.91
N GLY A 37 -9.35 1.29 0.21
CA GLY A 37 -9.33 0.19 1.17
C GLY A 37 -10.37 -0.84 0.79
N ILE A 38 -9.91 -2.07 0.67
CA ILE A 38 -10.79 -3.19 0.40
C ILE A 38 -10.70 -4.08 1.62
N ASN A 39 -11.65 -4.78 1.92
CA ASN A 39 -11.64 -5.70 3.03
C ASN A 39 -11.28 -4.98 4.31
N GLU A 40 -12.00 -3.93 4.57
CA GLU A 40 -11.76 -3.23 5.72
C GLU A 40 -12.35 -3.89 6.82
N LEU A 41 -11.82 -4.73 7.43
CA LEU A 41 -12.08 -4.93 8.71
C LEU A 41 -13.32 -5.18 9.17
N ASP A 42 -13.90 -6.01 8.54
CA ASP A 42 -14.90 -6.64 9.19
C ASP A 42 -14.22 -7.47 10.13
N MET A 43 -14.21 -7.12 11.29
CA MET A 43 -13.47 -7.73 12.23
C MET A 43 -13.72 -9.12 12.43
N ASP A 44 -14.81 -9.61 12.00
CA ASP A 44 -15.14 -10.95 12.27
C ASP A 44 -14.37 -11.93 11.46
N ASN A 45 -13.76 -11.50 10.41
CA ASN A 45 -13.26 -12.42 9.49
C ASN A 45 -11.83 -12.53 9.32
N CYS A 46 -11.14 -11.52 9.42
CA CYS A 46 -9.85 -11.56 8.88
C CYS A 46 -8.79 -11.49 9.83
N ASP A 47 -9.03 -11.70 11.03
CA ASP A 47 -7.98 -11.70 11.98
C ASP A 47 -7.11 -10.47 11.88
N GLY A 48 -7.71 -9.38 11.50
CA GLY A 48 -6.98 -8.15 11.42
C GLY A 48 -6.28 -7.87 10.12
N CYS A 49 -6.51 -8.63 9.10
CA CYS A 49 -5.96 -8.34 7.78
C CYS A 49 -6.67 -7.19 7.12
N GLY A 50 -5.97 -6.47 6.31
CA GLY A 50 -6.55 -5.43 5.46
C GLY A 50 -5.87 -5.39 4.13
N LEU A 51 -6.59 -4.99 3.10
CA LEU A 51 -6.04 -4.86 1.75
C LEU A 51 -6.28 -3.45 1.27
N ILE A 52 -5.22 -2.81 0.78
CA ILE A 52 -5.29 -1.46 0.25
C ILE A 52 -4.80 -1.47 -1.17
N LEU A 53 -5.54 -0.85 -2.06
CA LEU A 53 -5.06 -0.65 -3.43
C LEU A 53 -4.65 0.79 -3.59
N LEU A 54 -3.52 0.98 -4.25
CA LEU A 54 -2.97 2.31 -4.50
C LEU A 54 -2.72 2.48 -5.98
N GLU A 55 -3.21 3.57 -6.53
CA GLU A 55 -2.81 3.95 -7.88
C GLU A 55 -1.75 5.03 -7.72
N LEU A 56 -0.58 4.83 -8.31
CA LEU A 56 0.54 5.74 -8.13
C LEU A 56 0.70 6.66 -9.31
N MET A 57 1.34 7.78 -9.09
CA MET A 57 1.59 8.77 -10.13
C MET A 57 2.92 9.44 -9.90
N GLY A 58 3.35 10.18 -10.88
CA GLY A 58 4.56 11.00 -10.73
C GLY A 58 5.82 10.24 -11.08
N ASP A 59 6.88 10.61 -10.40
CA ASP A 59 8.21 10.10 -10.70
C ASP A 59 8.30 8.61 -10.43
N PRO A 60 8.69 7.81 -11.42
CA PRO A 60 8.84 6.37 -11.21
C PRO A 60 9.78 6.01 -10.07
N GLU A 61 10.80 6.82 -9.84
CA GLU A 61 11.71 6.53 -8.73
C GLU A 61 11.05 6.70 -7.39
N GLU A 62 10.17 7.69 -7.26
CA GLU A 62 9.42 7.85 -6.03
C GLU A 62 8.45 6.70 -5.84
N CYS A 63 7.85 6.23 -6.91
CA CYS A 63 6.97 5.08 -6.84
C CYS A 63 7.72 3.85 -6.35
N MET A 64 8.95 3.68 -6.81
CA MET A 64 9.75 2.53 -6.40
C MET A 64 10.20 2.65 -4.95
N ARG A 65 10.49 3.86 -4.50
CA ARG A 65 10.85 4.04 -3.09
C ARG A 65 9.68 3.72 -2.18
N LEU A 66 8.49 4.17 -2.58
CA LEU A 66 7.29 3.85 -1.83
C LEU A 66 7.09 2.34 -1.75
N GLU A 67 7.20 1.68 -2.88
CA GLU A 67 7.02 0.24 -2.92
C GLU A 67 8.04 -0.47 -2.02
N ASN A 68 9.28 -0.06 -2.10
CA ASN A 68 10.34 -0.69 -1.32
C ASN A 68 10.13 -0.47 0.18
N GLU A 69 9.68 0.70 0.56
CA GLU A 69 9.43 0.95 1.98
C GLU A 69 8.26 0.13 2.49
N LEU A 70 7.25 -0.08 1.66
CA LEU A 70 6.15 -0.95 2.07
C LEU A 70 6.59 -2.39 2.20
N TRP A 71 7.44 -2.86 1.27
CA TRP A 71 7.96 -4.22 1.35
C TRP A 71 8.80 -4.44 2.61
N ALA A 72 9.42 -3.41 3.12
CA ALA A 72 10.28 -3.55 4.28
C ALA A 72 9.51 -3.68 5.59
N ILE A 73 8.21 -3.48 5.57
CA ILE A 73 7.41 -3.56 6.79
C ILE A 73 7.03 -5.02 7.04
N ASP A 74 7.40 -5.54 8.20
CA ASP A 74 7.02 -6.89 8.58
C ASP A 74 5.50 -6.98 8.65
N GLY A 75 4.94 -8.03 8.15
CA GLY A 75 3.50 -8.23 8.20
C GLY A 75 2.76 -7.67 7.01
N THR A 76 3.47 -7.19 5.99
CA THR A 76 2.84 -6.73 4.76
C THR A 76 3.27 -7.57 3.59
N LYS A 77 2.41 -7.65 2.59
CA LYS A 77 2.75 -8.23 1.30
C LYS A 77 2.34 -7.24 0.25
N VAL A 78 3.18 -7.04 -0.74
CA VAL A 78 2.95 -6.05 -1.78
C VAL A 78 3.02 -6.72 -3.14
N GLN A 79 2.04 -6.45 -3.97
CA GLN A 79 2.07 -6.90 -5.36
C GLN A 79 1.73 -5.73 -6.24
N LYS A 80 2.13 -5.77 -7.48
CA LYS A 80 1.90 -4.63 -8.35
C LYS A 80 1.45 -5.04 -9.74
N MET A 81 0.76 -4.12 -10.38
CA MET A 81 0.43 -4.22 -11.79
C MET A 81 0.93 -2.96 -12.46
N VAL A 82 1.68 -3.12 -13.52
CA VAL A 82 2.19 -1.98 -14.27
C VAL A 82 1.71 -2.12 -15.71
N PHE A 83 1.01 -1.10 -16.20
CA PHE A 83 0.46 -1.13 -17.55
C PHE A 83 1.19 -0.19 -18.49
#